data_acf2c8ac24296336e61881de422e3d5e
#
_entry.id   acf2c8ac24296336e61881de422e3d5e
#
_cell.length_a   1.000
_cell.length_b   1.000
_cell.length_c   1.000
_cell.angle_alpha   90.00
_cell.angle_beta   90.00
_cell.angle_gamma   90.00
#
_symmetry.space_group_name_H-M   'P 1'
#
loop_
_entity.id
_entity.type
_entity.pdbx_description
1 polymer ?
#
loop_
_entity_poly.entity_id
_entity_poly.type
_entity_poly.pdbx_seq_one_letter_code
_entity_poly.pdbx_strand_id
1 'polypeptide(L)'
;FNTDVLMALHRKQNLSPLLQAVKEHRVVNPRGTEPFNVKSMFEVMTGSFKDRFHQEIVQRTPWTRQFYQRQTEGPDGETISDLIEWTRGHWNDLVLKPERGYSGHGVRVGVVNNDIEEAINLALSEGDYIVQEKIPLALWAEEIPYLNNEQIHIKQYQTDFRCLMGNTGLVGFVGRYGGVPTNVGSGGGFQPLAILGSDMSVRDAVVRVNDTIMNMDPGELLDVIAHQKNMAMDCDFTYLLGPVKIALRPRLITAGQIEALENYGEKLWADCLTLENLWLSGQLDDLIRIEEEELEIARMNPWQGSAAIIASDGLFGFGAEPLE
;
A
#
# COMPACT_ATOMS: atom_id res chain seq x y z
N PHE A 1 6.47 7.14 10.17
CA PHE A 1 7.08 8.27 10.89
C PHE A 1 6.01 9.26 11.38
N ASN A 2 5.07 9.70 10.54
CA ASN A 2 4.01 10.63 10.95
C ASN A 2 3.13 10.07 12.06
N THR A 3 2.69 8.83 11.95
CA THR A 3 1.90 8.14 12.97
C THR A 3 2.63 8.06 14.32
N ASP A 4 3.95 7.83 14.31
CA ASP A 4 4.74 7.76 15.55
C ASP A 4 4.85 9.13 16.23
N VAL A 5 4.94 10.20 15.46
CA VAL A 5 4.94 11.57 15.97
C VAL A 5 3.59 11.91 16.61
N LEU A 6 2.48 11.57 15.96
CA LEU A 6 1.13 11.73 16.50
C LEU A 6 0.96 10.96 17.81
N MET A 7 1.36 9.69 17.82
CA MET A 7 1.30 8.86 19.03
C MET A 7 2.14 9.41 20.17
N ALA A 8 3.28 10.02 19.86
CA ALA A 8 4.13 10.66 20.86
C ALA A 8 3.51 11.94 21.39
N LEU A 9 2.83 12.74 20.55
CA LEU A 9 2.05 13.91 20.97
C LEU A 9 0.90 13.50 21.88
N HIS A 10 0.10 12.51 21.50
CA HIS A 10 -0.98 11.97 22.34
C HIS A 10 -0.47 11.45 23.70
N ARG A 11 0.73 10.89 23.75
CA ARG A 11 1.41 10.46 24.98
C ARG A 11 2.05 11.61 25.77
N LYS A 12 1.88 12.86 25.32
CA LYS A 12 2.46 14.07 25.93
C LYS A 12 3.98 14.00 26.08
N GLN A 13 4.66 13.33 25.15
CA GLN A 13 6.12 13.31 25.11
C GLN A 13 6.67 14.66 24.66
N ASN A 14 7.85 15.02 25.14
CA ASN A 14 8.49 16.26 24.69
C ASN A 14 9.08 16.08 23.29
N LEU A 15 8.41 16.62 22.29
CA LEU A 15 8.82 16.61 20.90
C LEU A 15 9.48 17.93 20.44
N SER A 16 9.70 18.88 21.33
CA SER A 16 10.24 20.20 20.99
C SER A 16 11.51 20.13 20.11
N PRO A 17 12.49 19.23 20.34
CA PRO A 17 13.66 19.12 19.48
C PRO A 17 13.32 18.64 18.06
N LEU A 18 12.38 17.71 17.92
CA LEU A 18 11.92 17.23 16.63
C LEU A 18 11.14 18.31 15.87
N LEU A 19 10.22 18.97 16.55
CA LEU A 19 9.44 20.08 15.98
C LEU A 19 10.35 21.24 15.54
N GLN A 20 11.41 21.53 16.29
CA GLN A 20 12.42 22.49 15.86
C GLN A 20 13.14 22.04 14.60
N ALA A 21 13.56 20.77 14.51
CA ALA A 21 14.19 20.22 13.32
C ALA A 21 13.26 20.27 12.09
N VAL A 22 11.95 20.03 12.28
CA VAL A 22 10.93 20.18 11.23
C VAL A 22 10.86 21.62 10.74
N LYS A 23 10.77 22.58 11.65
CA LYS A 23 10.73 24.03 11.33
C LYS A 23 12.00 24.49 10.59
N GLU A 24 13.13 23.88 10.87
CA GLU A 24 14.41 24.17 10.25
C GLU A 24 14.65 23.36 8.95
N HIS A 25 13.64 22.64 8.46
CA HIS A 25 13.72 21.76 7.26
C HIS A 25 14.83 20.72 7.32
N ARG A 26 15.14 20.19 8.49
CA ARG A 26 16.16 19.16 8.71
C ARG A 26 15.60 17.74 8.70
N VAL A 27 14.31 17.57 8.48
CA VAL A 27 13.64 16.28 8.43
C VAL A 27 13.42 15.90 6.97
N VAL A 28 13.89 14.72 6.59
CA VAL A 28 13.82 14.23 5.18
C VAL A 28 12.37 14.01 4.73
N ASN A 29 11.49 13.56 5.63
CA ASN A 29 10.06 13.46 5.34
C ASN A 29 9.35 14.73 5.80
N PRO A 30 9.02 15.66 4.91
CA PRO A 30 8.33 16.87 5.28
C PRO A 30 6.96 16.55 5.89
N ARG A 31 6.55 17.34 6.89
CA ARG A 31 5.24 17.15 7.56
C ARG A 31 4.06 17.38 6.61
N GLY A 32 4.27 18.13 5.55
CA GLY A 32 3.32 18.31 4.45
C GLY A 32 2.94 17.04 3.69
N THR A 33 3.61 15.90 3.95
CA THR A 33 3.20 14.59 3.44
C THR A 33 2.01 13.97 4.19
N GLU A 34 1.47 14.62 5.20
CA GLU A 34 0.35 14.09 5.99
C GLU A 34 -0.86 13.69 5.13
N PRO A 35 -1.30 14.46 4.12
CA PRO A 35 -2.40 14.05 3.24
C PRO A 35 -2.18 12.72 2.53
N PHE A 36 -0.92 12.32 2.28
CA PHE A 36 -0.60 11.05 1.61
C PHE A 36 -0.50 9.88 2.59
N ASN A 37 -0.53 10.16 3.89
CA ASN A 37 -0.33 9.16 4.94
C ASN A 37 -1.64 8.70 5.59
N VAL A 38 -2.74 9.39 5.30
CA VAL A 38 -4.07 9.06 5.80
C VAL A 38 -4.91 8.38 4.72
N LYS A 39 -5.67 7.36 5.11
CA LYS A 39 -6.46 6.59 4.14
C LYS A 39 -7.71 7.33 3.66
N SER A 40 -8.16 8.35 4.38
CA SER A 40 -9.24 9.24 3.94
C SER A 40 -8.89 10.04 2.68
N MET A 41 -7.60 10.12 2.30
CA MET A 41 -7.21 10.69 1.00
C MET A 41 -7.89 9.99 -0.17
N PHE A 42 -8.17 8.70 -0.07
CA PHE A 42 -8.87 7.95 -1.11
C PHE A 42 -10.33 8.41 -1.26
N GLU A 43 -10.96 8.88 -0.19
CA GLU A 43 -12.27 9.52 -0.29
C GLU A 43 -12.19 10.85 -1.05
N VAL A 44 -11.13 11.63 -0.85
CA VAL A 44 -10.91 12.86 -1.65
C VAL A 44 -10.87 12.52 -3.14
N MET A 45 -10.13 11.46 -3.50
CA MET A 45 -9.95 11.05 -4.89
C MET A 45 -11.17 10.37 -5.51
N THR A 46 -12.00 9.67 -4.72
CA THR A 46 -13.18 8.94 -5.22
C THR A 46 -14.51 9.61 -4.89
N GLY A 47 -14.48 10.77 -4.26
CA GLY A 47 -15.66 11.52 -3.82
C GLY A 47 -15.81 12.86 -4.52
N SER A 48 -16.14 13.89 -3.76
CA SER A 48 -16.51 15.22 -4.27
C SER A 48 -15.39 15.96 -5.04
N PHE A 49 -14.15 15.54 -4.89
CA PHE A 49 -13.00 16.14 -5.59
C PHE A 49 -12.50 15.31 -6.78
N LYS A 50 -13.16 14.20 -7.14
CA LYS A 50 -12.71 13.27 -8.20
C LYS A 50 -12.38 13.94 -9.54
N ASP A 51 -13.08 15.01 -9.90
CA ASP A 51 -12.88 15.73 -11.15
C ASP A 51 -11.61 16.62 -11.16
N ARG A 52 -10.90 16.71 -10.01
CA ARG A 52 -9.66 17.47 -9.88
C ARG A 52 -8.42 16.63 -10.18
N PHE A 53 -8.59 15.33 -10.37
CA PHE A 53 -7.52 14.34 -10.57
C PHE A 53 -7.60 13.70 -11.95
N HIS A 54 -6.51 13.09 -12.38
CA HIS A 54 -6.51 12.33 -13.62
C HIS A 54 -7.48 11.17 -13.55
N GLN A 55 -8.36 11.04 -14.53
CA GLN A 55 -9.40 10.02 -14.52
C GLN A 55 -8.86 8.60 -14.46
N GLU A 56 -7.72 8.34 -15.09
CA GLU A 56 -7.02 7.06 -14.99
C GLU A 56 -6.63 6.71 -13.55
N ILE A 57 -6.19 7.71 -12.77
CA ILE A 57 -5.85 7.52 -11.36
C ILE A 57 -7.12 7.28 -10.55
N VAL A 58 -8.16 8.08 -10.76
CA VAL A 58 -9.45 7.94 -10.08
C VAL A 58 -10.07 6.56 -10.31
N GLN A 59 -10.10 6.07 -11.55
CA GLN A 59 -10.67 4.77 -11.92
C GLN A 59 -9.92 3.57 -11.28
N ARG A 60 -8.65 3.74 -11.00
CA ARG A 60 -7.83 2.71 -10.33
C ARG A 60 -7.80 2.85 -8.81
N THR A 61 -8.34 3.94 -8.28
CA THR A 61 -8.45 4.17 -6.85
C THR A 61 -9.66 3.46 -6.29
N PRO A 62 -9.52 2.53 -5.34
CA PRO A 62 -10.66 1.82 -4.77
C PRO A 62 -11.59 2.81 -4.06
N TRP A 63 -12.89 2.67 -4.33
CA TRP A 63 -13.89 3.49 -3.65
C TRP A 63 -13.69 3.45 -2.14
N THR A 64 -13.72 4.62 -1.51
CA THR A 64 -13.39 4.77 -0.08
C THR A 64 -14.26 5.83 0.54
N ARG A 65 -14.74 5.59 1.77
CA ARG A 65 -15.45 6.58 2.57
C ARG A 65 -15.01 6.50 4.04
N GLN A 66 -14.96 7.64 4.70
CA GLN A 66 -14.83 7.67 6.16
C GLN A 66 -16.03 6.97 6.78
N PHE A 67 -15.80 6.11 7.75
CA PHE A 67 -16.79 5.18 8.27
C PHE A 67 -17.50 5.73 9.51
N TYR A 68 -18.66 6.32 9.28
CA TYR A 68 -19.62 6.74 10.31
C TYR A 68 -21.02 6.79 9.70
N GLN A 69 -22.03 6.94 10.52
CA GLN A 69 -23.42 7.02 10.02
C GLN A 69 -23.60 8.30 9.20
N ARG A 70 -23.80 8.15 7.92
CA ARG A 70 -24.05 9.27 6.98
C ARG A 70 -24.63 8.79 5.65
N GLN A 71 -25.18 9.74 4.91
CA GLN A 71 -25.49 9.59 3.50
C GLN A 71 -24.24 9.86 2.66
N THR A 72 -24.02 9.11 1.59
CA THR A 72 -22.90 9.28 0.66
C THR A 72 -23.21 8.71 -0.72
N GLU A 73 -22.31 8.95 -1.69
CA GLU A 73 -22.32 8.29 -3.01
C GLU A 73 -21.60 6.95 -2.93
N GLY A 74 -22.20 5.91 -3.48
CA GLY A 74 -21.62 4.56 -3.59
C GLY A 74 -20.64 4.41 -4.75
N PRO A 75 -20.05 3.20 -4.92
CA PRO A 75 -19.07 2.94 -5.96
C PRO A 75 -19.62 3.09 -7.38
N ASP A 76 -20.88 2.75 -7.61
CA ASP A 76 -21.55 2.85 -8.91
C ASP A 76 -22.30 4.17 -9.10
N GLY A 77 -22.09 5.17 -8.22
CA GLY A 77 -22.74 6.46 -8.23
C GLY A 77 -24.15 6.49 -7.63
N GLU A 78 -24.59 5.41 -7.04
CA GLU A 78 -25.88 5.30 -6.33
C GLU A 78 -25.84 6.09 -5.01
N THR A 79 -27.03 6.50 -4.54
CA THR A 79 -27.13 7.16 -3.24
C THR A 79 -27.23 6.13 -2.12
N ILE A 80 -26.25 6.10 -1.24
CA ILE A 80 -26.26 5.33 0.01
C ILE A 80 -26.86 6.22 1.09
N SER A 81 -28.04 5.86 1.61
CA SER A 81 -28.74 6.63 2.64
C SER A 81 -28.13 6.46 4.04
N ASP A 82 -27.60 5.28 4.34
CA ASP A 82 -26.89 4.94 5.57
C ASP A 82 -25.70 4.05 5.24
N LEU A 83 -24.50 4.59 5.42
CA LEU A 83 -23.25 3.91 5.09
C LEU A 83 -23.03 2.65 5.93
N ILE A 84 -23.45 2.65 7.20
CA ILE A 84 -23.26 1.50 8.10
C ILE A 84 -24.14 0.35 7.64
N GLU A 85 -25.44 0.59 7.37
CA GLU A 85 -26.36 -0.43 6.88
C GLU A 85 -25.94 -0.96 5.51
N TRP A 86 -25.51 -0.05 4.61
CA TRP A 86 -24.99 -0.43 3.30
C TRP A 86 -23.78 -1.34 3.42
N THR A 87 -22.85 -1.02 4.33
CA THR A 87 -21.65 -1.84 4.60
C THR A 87 -22.03 -3.25 5.06
N ARG A 88 -23.08 -3.41 5.89
CA ARG A 88 -23.59 -4.73 6.29
C ARG A 88 -24.01 -5.57 5.07
N GLY A 89 -24.72 -4.95 4.15
CA GLY A 89 -25.22 -5.63 2.95
C GLY A 89 -24.14 -6.03 1.95
N HIS A 90 -23.00 -5.33 1.96
CA HIS A 90 -21.91 -5.46 0.96
C HIS A 90 -20.60 -5.96 1.59
N TRP A 91 -20.64 -6.49 2.82
CA TRP A 91 -19.43 -6.80 3.60
C TRP A 91 -18.39 -7.65 2.86
N ASN A 92 -18.82 -8.62 2.06
CA ASN A 92 -17.91 -9.51 1.34
C ASN A 92 -16.97 -8.79 0.37
N ASP A 93 -17.38 -7.61 -0.09
CA ASP A 93 -16.63 -6.80 -1.07
C ASP A 93 -15.95 -5.58 -0.45
N LEU A 94 -15.92 -5.53 0.88
CA LEU A 94 -15.42 -4.38 1.61
C LEU A 94 -14.30 -4.74 2.60
N VAL A 95 -13.59 -3.70 2.98
CA VAL A 95 -12.56 -3.71 4.03
C VAL A 95 -12.77 -2.51 4.94
N LEU A 96 -12.76 -2.72 6.26
CA LEU A 96 -12.66 -1.66 7.26
C LEU A 96 -11.21 -1.51 7.70
N LYS A 97 -10.70 -0.28 7.70
CA LYS A 97 -9.31 0.04 8.07
C LYS A 97 -9.28 1.25 8.98
N PRO A 98 -8.42 1.28 10.02
CA PRO A 98 -8.11 2.53 10.69
C PRO A 98 -7.59 3.55 9.69
N GLU A 99 -8.03 4.79 9.78
CA GLU A 99 -7.57 5.88 8.90
C GLU A 99 -6.06 6.05 8.98
N ARG A 100 -5.51 5.92 10.18
CA ARG A 100 -4.08 5.92 10.45
C ARG A 100 -3.66 4.55 10.98
N GLY A 101 -2.42 4.18 10.75
CA GLY A 101 -1.88 2.93 11.24
C GLY A 101 -1.18 2.11 10.15
N TYR A 102 -0.43 1.13 10.59
CA TYR A 102 0.43 0.29 9.76
C TYR A 102 0.38 -1.17 10.22
N SER A 103 1.05 -2.05 9.51
CA SER A 103 1.16 -3.49 9.81
C SER A 103 -0.15 -4.27 9.84
N GLY A 104 -1.26 -3.71 9.33
CA GLY A 104 -2.55 -4.40 9.27
C GLY A 104 -3.32 -4.45 10.61
N HIS A 105 -2.85 -3.73 11.64
CA HIS A 105 -3.58 -3.62 12.90
C HIS A 105 -4.95 -2.98 12.67
N GLY A 106 -5.99 -3.55 13.28
CA GLY A 106 -7.37 -3.05 13.17
C GLY A 106 -8.04 -3.28 11.81
N VAL A 107 -7.34 -3.82 10.82
CA VAL A 107 -7.92 -4.10 9.50
C VAL A 107 -8.86 -5.30 9.58
N ARG A 108 -10.08 -5.17 9.03
CA ARG A 108 -11.08 -6.23 8.89
C ARG A 108 -11.45 -6.38 7.44
N VAL A 109 -11.35 -7.59 6.91
CA VAL A 109 -11.61 -7.93 5.50
C VAL A 109 -12.81 -8.84 5.41
N GLY A 110 -13.82 -8.48 4.65
CA GLY A 110 -15.11 -9.15 4.61
C GLY A 110 -15.07 -10.65 4.32
N VAL A 111 -14.18 -11.11 3.45
CA VAL A 111 -14.03 -12.55 3.15
C VAL A 111 -13.24 -13.34 4.21
N VAL A 112 -12.55 -12.65 5.12
CA VAL A 112 -11.69 -13.27 6.15
C VAL A 112 -12.36 -13.18 7.51
N ASN A 113 -13.00 -12.06 7.78
CA ASN A 113 -13.67 -11.77 9.05
C ASN A 113 -15.18 -11.94 8.87
N ASN A 114 -15.71 -13.09 9.23
CA ASN A 114 -17.13 -13.43 9.04
C ASN A 114 -18.06 -12.69 10.02
N ASP A 115 -17.55 -12.18 11.15
CA ASP A 115 -18.35 -11.41 12.10
C ASP A 115 -18.30 -9.92 11.73
N ILE A 116 -19.28 -9.53 10.93
CA ILE A 116 -19.44 -8.14 10.49
C ILE A 116 -19.80 -7.21 11.64
N GLU A 117 -20.60 -7.67 12.62
CA GLU A 117 -20.99 -6.81 13.74
C GLU A 117 -19.80 -6.52 14.65
N GLU A 118 -18.92 -7.51 14.88
CA GLU A 118 -17.66 -7.26 15.57
C GLU A 118 -16.81 -6.19 14.84
N ALA A 119 -16.69 -6.33 13.52
CA ALA A 119 -15.91 -5.41 12.70
C ALA A 119 -16.47 -3.96 12.73
N ILE A 120 -17.79 -3.82 12.61
CA ILE A 120 -18.49 -2.52 12.66
C ILE A 120 -18.38 -1.92 14.07
N ASN A 121 -18.66 -2.70 15.10
CA ASN A 121 -18.58 -2.21 16.47
C ASN A 121 -17.16 -1.77 16.85
N LEU A 122 -16.13 -2.50 16.40
CA LEU A 122 -14.74 -2.09 16.58
C LEU A 122 -14.48 -0.74 15.91
N ALA A 123 -14.84 -0.62 14.63
CA ALA A 123 -14.62 0.59 13.86
C ALA A 123 -15.33 1.82 14.46
N LEU A 124 -16.57 1.63 14.94
CA LEU A 124 -17.33 2.72 15.57
C LEU A 124 -16.84 3.06 16.97
N SER A 125 -16.33 2.09 17.75
CA SER A 125 -15.82 2.32 19.11
C SER A 125 -14.44 2.96 19.14
N GLU A 126 -13.57 2.59 18.20
CA GLU A 126 -12.24 3.21 18.06
C GLU A 126 -12.32 4.56 17.35
N GLY A 127 -13.30 4.75 16.46
CA GLY A 127 -13.41 5.92 15.60
C GLY A 127 -12.31 5.96 14.51
N ASP A 128 -12.34 6.98 13.67
CA ASP A 128 -11.33 7.24 12.64
C ASP A 128 -11.03 6.01 11.75
N TYR A 129 -12.09 5.36 11.27
CA TYR A 129 -12.03 4.28 10.29
C TYR A 129 -12.50 4.75 8.92
N ILE A 130 -12.02 4.05 7.91
CA ILE A 130 -12.57 4.09 6.55
C ILE A 130 -13.20 2.74 6.21
N VAL A 131 -14.23 2.76 5.37
CA VAL A 131 -14.68 1.62 4.57
C VAL A 131 -14.15 1.80 3.15
N GLN A 132 -13.62 0.72 2.60
CA GLN A 132 -13.00 0.73 1.27
C GLN A 132 -13.41 -0.51 0.49
N GLU A 133 -13.62 -0.34 -0.80
CA GLU A 133 -13.76 -1.45 -1.74
C GLU A 133 -12.57 -2.40 -1.65
N LYS A 134 -12.87 -3.69 -1.58
CA LYS A 134 -11.85 -4.72 -1.54
C LYS A 134 -11.35 -5.03 -2.94
N ILE A 135 -10.05 -4.91 -3.14
CA ILE A 135 -9.42 -5.38 -4.37
C ILE A 135 -9.50 -6.91 -4.42
N PRO A 136 -9.95 -7.50 -5.53
CA PRO A 136 -10.09 -8.95 -5.64
C PRO A 136 -8.77 -9.68 -5.39
N LEU A 137 -8.71 -10.53 -4.35
CA LEU A 137 -7.48 -11.21 -3.95
C LEU A 137 -6.91 -12.12 -5.05
N ALA A 138 -7.75 -12.67 -5.91
CA ALA A 138 -7.32 -13.52 -7.02
C ALA A 138 -6.39 -12.81 -8.02
N LEU A 139 -6.53 -11.49 -8.16
CA LEU A 139 -5.68 -10.69 -9.05
C LEU A 139 -4.23 -10.58 -8.57
N TRP A 140 -4.00 -10.81 -7.29
CA TRP A 140 -2.71 -10.68 -6.62
C TRP A 140 -2.09 -12.03 -6.26
N ALA A 141 -2.76 -13.13 -6.60
CA ALA A 141 -2.32 -14.46 -6.29
C ALA A 141 -1.25 -14.93 -7.30
N GLU A 142 -0.10 -15.34 -6.78
CA GLU A 142 0.98 -15.91 -7.58
C GLU A 142 1.40 -17.27 -7.04
N GLU A 143 1.65 -18.22 -7.95
CA GLU A 143 2.24 -19.51 -7.60
C GLU A 143 3.75 -19.38 -7.49
N ILE A 144 4.26 -19.53 -6.27
CA ILE A 144 5.69 -19.36 -5.97
C ILE A 144 6.24 -20.67 -5.37
N PRO A 145 7.33 -21.22 -5.92
CA PRO A 145 8.02 -22.36 -5.35
C PRO A 145 8.60 -22.04 -3.96
N TYR A 146 8.56 -23.03 -3.09
CA TYR A 146 9.21 -22.96 -1.78
C TYR A 146 9.76 -24.33 -1.36
N LEU A 147 10.79 -24.33 -0.52
CA LEU A 147 11.38 -25.54 0.00
C LEU A 147 10.81 -25.85 1.40
N ASN A 148 10.35 -27.08 1.61
CA ASN A 148 9.90 -27.57 2.90
C ASN A 148 10.34 -29.02 3.08
N ASN A 149 11.04 -29.31 4.20
CA ASN A 149 11.55 -30.66 4.50
C ASN A 149 12.28 -31.33 3.31
N GLU A 150 13.19 -30.58 2.67
CA GLU A 150 13.99 -31.03 1.53
C GLU A 150 13.14 -31.39 0.27
N GLN A 151 11.90 -30.96 0.23
CA GLN A 151 11.04 -31.11 -0.94
C GLN A 151 10.62 -29.73 -1.46
N ILE A 152 10.62 -29.60 -2.78
CA ILE A 152 10.21 -28.38 -3.43
C ILE A 152 8.70 -28.47 -3.72
N HIS A 153 7.96 -27.47 -3.29
CA HIS A 153 6.52 -27.36 -3.47
C HIS A 153 6.17 -26.03 -4.12
N ILE A 154 5.01 -25.96 -4.78
CA ILE A 154 4.40 -24.71 -5.22
C ILE A 154 3.27 -24.36 -4.26
N LYS A 155 3.17 -23.08 -3.90
CA LYS A 155 2.07 -22.54 -3.13
C LYS A 155 1.60 -21.22 -3.72
N GLN A 156 0.30 -21.02 -3.69
CA GLN A 156 -0.29 -19.74 -4.03
C GLN A 156 -0.10 -18.74 -2.88
N TYR A 157 0.55 -17.63 -3.18
CA TYR A 157 0.75 -16.50 -2.27
C TYR A 157 0.04 -15.28 -2.79
N GLN A 158 -0.39 -14.42 -1.88
CA GLN A 158 -0.77 -13.06 -2.23
C GLN A 158 0.50 -12.23 -2.44
N THR A 159 0.47 -11.33 -3.39
CA THR A 159 1.59 -10.44 -3.66
C THR A 159 1.12 -8.99 -3.60
N ASP A 160 2.01 -8.07 -3.32
CA ASP A 160 1.81 -6.66 -3.56
C ASP A 160 3.05 -6.06 -4.23
N PHE A 161 2.83 -4.99 -4.94
CA PHE A 161 3.84 -4.33 -5.73
C PHE A 161 3.80 -2.82 -5.46
N ARG A 162 4.95 -2.26 -5.16
CA ARG A 162 5.07 -0.84 -4.82
C ARG A 162 6.02 -0.16 -5.77
N CYS A 163 5.61 1.01 -6.24
CA CYS A 163 6.44 1.91 -7.01
C CYS A 163 6.93 3.06 -6.12
N LEU A 164 8.21 3.33 -6.16
CA LEU A 164 8.80 4.49 -5.52
C LEU A 164 8.90 5.59 -6.57
N MET A 165 8.18 6.68 -6.34
CA MET A 165 8.13 7.83 -7.24
C MET A 165 8.91 9.00 -6.65
N GLY A 166 9.80 9.57 -7.43
CA GLY A 166 10.54 10.79 -7.12
C GLY A 166 10.17 11.92 -8.07
N ASN A 167 10.74 13.07 -7.85
CA ASN A 167 10.56 14.24 -8.73
C ASN A 167 11.16 14.05 -10.15
N THR A 168 11.95 13.00 -10.36
CA THR A 168 12.53 12.60 -11.65
C THR A 168 11.80 11.42 -12.29
N GLY A 169 10.64 11.00 -11.73
CA GLY A 169 9.88 9.85 -12.19
C GLY A 169 10.03 8.64 -11.29
N LEU A 170 9.87 7.45 -11.87
CA LEU A 170 9.96 6.17 -11.18
C LEU A 170 11.42 5.88 -10.78
N VAL A 171 11.67 5.73 -9.48
CA VAL A 171 13.02 5.50 -8.94
C VAL A 171 13.26 4.05 -8.49
N GLY A 172 12.22 3.25 -8.36
CA GLY A 172 12.38 1.84 -8.00
C GLY A 172 11.08 1.13 -7.66
N PHE A 173 11.22 -0.14 -7.29
CA PHE A 173 10.11 -1.02 -6.97
C PHE A 173 10.37 -1.84 -5.70
N VAL A 174 9.29 -2.22 -5.02
CA VAL A 174 9.32 -3.19 -3.94
C VAL A 174 8.22 -4.22 -4.16
N GLY A 175 8.59 -5.48 -4.38
CA GLY A 175 7.66 -6.60 -4.41
C GLY A 175 7.59 -7.28 -3.04
N ARG A 176 6.38 -7.63 -2.59
CA ARG A 176 6.17 -8.44 -1.39
C ARG A 176 5.29 -9.64 -1.70
N TYR A 177 5.43 -10.71 -0.92
CA TYR A 177 4.58 -11.88 -1.00
C TYR A 177 4.28 -12.42 0.41
N GLY A 178 3.15 -13.07 0.56
CA GLY A 178 2.74 -13.64 1.84
C GLY A 178 1.32 -14.17 1.85
N GLY A 179 0.69 -14.11 3.01
CA GLY A 179 -0.73 -14.34 3.20
C GLY A 179 -1.56 -13.06 2.98
N VAL A 180 -2.67 -12.96 3.68
CA VAL A 180 -3.48 -11.74 3.79
C VAL A 180 -3.39 -11.27 5.25
N PRO A 181 -2.74 -10.13 5.51
CA PRO A 181 -1.98 -9.26 4.61
C PRO A 181 -0.58 -9.81 4.23
N THR A 182 0.05 -9.20 3.21
CA THR A 182 1.39 -9.56 2.71
C THR A 182 2.54 -9.04 3.59
N ASN A 183 2.23 -8.41 4.71
CA ASN A 183 3.22 -7.76 5.56
C ASN A 183 4.27 -8.73 6.11
N VAL A 184 5.54 -8.28 6.15
CA VAL A 184 6.65 -9.06 6.71
C VAL A 184 6.37 -9.45 8.16
N GLY A 185 5.82 -8.53 8.98
CA GLY A 185 5.41 -8.80 10.36
C GLY A 185 4.33 -9.86 10.52
N SER A 186 3.56 -10.15 9.47
CA SER A 186 2.55 -11.20 9.41
C SER A 186 3.07 -12.50 8.75
N GLY A 187 4.39 -12.63 8.62
CA GLY A 187 5.05 -13.81 8.06
C GLY A 187 5.31 -13.76 6.56
N GLY A 188 5.03 -12.64 5.91
CA GLY A 188 5.37 -12.38 4.51
C GLY A 188 6.87 -12.16 4.29
N GLY A 189 7.24 -11.88 3.05
CA GLY A 189 8.61 -11.61 2.63
C GLY A 189 8.65 -10.71 1.41
N PHE A 190 9.83 -10.54 0.86
CA PHE A 190 10.07 -9.75 -0.35
C PHE A 190 10.21 -10.65 -1.57
N GLN A 191 9.67 -10.17 -2.69
CA GLN A 191 9.79 -10.82 -3.98
C GLN A 191 10.75 -9.99 -4.84
N PRO A 192 11.90 -10.56 -5.26
CA PRO A 192 12.81 -9.90 -6.19
C PRO A 192 12.09 -9.58 -7.50
N LEU A 193 12.56 -8.58 -8.23
CA LEU A 193 12.07 -8.26 -9.56
C LEU A 193 13.10 -8.63 -10.61
N ALA A 194 12.63 -9.12 -11.76
CA ALA A 194 13.45 -9.33 -12.93
C ALA A 194 12.74 -8.82 -14.18
N ILE A 195 13.49 -8.09 -15.00
CA ILE A 195 12.99 -7.55 -16.26
C ILE A 195 13.14 -8.63 -17.34
N LEU A 196 12.04 -8.91 -18.03
CA LEU A 196 12.02 -9.84 -19.15
C LEU A 196 12.70 -9.18 -20.36
N GLY A 197 13.83 -9.74 -20.78
CA GLY A 197 14.60 -9.28 -21.94
C GLY A 197 14.28 -9.99 -23.25
N SER A 198 13.14 -10.65 -23.37
CA SER A 198 12.75 -11.43 -24.53
C SER A 198 11.28 -11.20 -24.92
N ASP A 199 10.90 -11.58 -26.13
CA ASP A 199 9.50 -11.55 -26.62
C ASP A 199 8.59 -12.62 -25.97
N MET A 200 9.10 -13.34 -24.97
CA MET A 200 8.33 -14.32 -24.21
C MET A 200 7.26 -13.62 -23.36
N SER A 201 6.07 -14.17 -23.33
CA SER A 201 5.02 -13.67 -22.44
C SER A 201 5.44 -13.82 -20.97
N VAL A 202 4.99 -12.93 -20.10
CA VAL A 202 5.22 -13.04 -18.64
C VAL A 202 4.73 -14.40 -18.13
N ARG A 203 3.57 -14.86 -18.61
CA ARG A 203 3.00 -16.15 -18.23
C ARG A 203 3.92 -17.32 -18.55
N ASP A 204 4.44 -17.37 -19.78
CA ASP A 204 5.32 -18.47 -20.21
C ASP A 204 6.65 -18.43 -19.46
N ALA A 205 7.17 -17.22 -19.20
CA ALA A 205 8.38 -17.05 -18.41
C ALA A 205 8.17 -17.50 -16.94
N VAL A 206 7.03 -17.18 -16.32
CA VAL A 206 6.67 -17.65 -14.97
C VAL A 206 6.64 -19.17 -14.93
N VAL A 207 5.94 -19.82 -15.88
CA VAL A 207 5.89 -21.27 -15.94
C VAL A 207 7.30 -21.86 -16.07
N ARG A 208 8.10 -21.34 -16.99
CA ARG A 208 9.47 -21.82 -17.19
C ARG A 208 10.35 -21.67 -15.97
N VAL A 209 10.28 -20.55 -15.26
CA VAL A 209 11.05 -20.32 -14.03
C VAL A 209 10.58 -21.27 -12.92
N ASN A 210 9.27 -21.43 -12.74
CA ASN A 210 8.72 -22.37 -11.76
C ASN A 210 9.18 -23.80 -12.07
N ASP A 211 9.06 -24.25 -13.32
CA ASP A 211 9.52 -25.59 -13.72
C ASP A 211 11.02 -25.78 -13.48
N THR A 212 11.82 -24.76 -13.77
CA THR A 212 13.26 -24.81 -13.49
C THR A 212 13.53 -25.02 -12.01
N ILE A 213 12.89 -24.22 -11.14
CA ILE A 213 13.08 -24.34 -9.69
C ILE A 213 12.56 -25.69 -9.17
N MET A 214 11.41 -26.16 -9.67
CA MET A 214 10.82 -27.44 -9.25
C MET A 214 11.69 -28.66 -9.61
N ASN A 215 12.55 -28.52 -10.63
CA ASN A 215 13.47 -29.58 -11.07
C ASN A 215 14.91 -29.40 -10.56
N MET A 216 15.18 -28.41 -9.70
CA MET A 216 16.48 -28.23 -9.07
C MET A 216 16.73 -29.33 -8.03
N ASP A 217 17.99 -29.60 -7.78
CA ASP A 217 18.38 -30.40 -6.62
C ASP A 217 18.06 -29.63 -5.31
N PRO A 218 17.39 -30.28 -4.35
CA PRO A 218 17.05 -29.59 -3.10
C PRO A 218 18.26 -29.05 -2.33
N GLY A 219 19.44 -29.68 -2.45
CA GLY A 219 20.67 -29.19 -1.83
C GLY A 219 21.16 -27.91 -2.49
N GLU A 220 21.14 -27.82 -3.83
CA GLU A 220 21.46 -26.58 -4.54
C GLU A 220 20.49 -25.45 -4.18
N LEU A 221 19.21 -25.77 -3.99
CA LEU A 221 18.21 -24.76 -3.60
C LEU A 221 18.42 -24.30 -2.16
N LEU A 222 18.87 -25.18 -1.25
CA LEU A 222 19.27 -24.80 0.11
C LEU A 222 20.45 -23.83 0.10
N ASP A 223 21.43 -24.03 -0.79
CA ASP A 223 22.57 -23.13 -0.94
C ASP A 223 22.12 -21.75 -1.44
N VAL A 224 21.18 -21.70 -2.39
CA VAL A 224 20.57 -20.44 -2.86
C VAL A 224 19.87 -19.71 -1.70
N ILE A 225 19.06 -20.42 -0.91
CA ILE A 225 18.36 -19.85 0.25
C ILE A 225 19.36 -19.33 1.30
N ALA A 226 20.42 -20.09 1.57
CA ALA A 226 21.47 -19.67 2.50
C ALA A 226 22.18 -18.40 2.00
N HIS A 227 22.50 -18.35 0.71
CA HIS A 227 23.10 -17.16 0.09
C HIS A 227 22.17 -15.94 0.17
N GLN A 228 20.87 -16.08 -0.13
CA GLN A 228 19.89 -15.01 0.04
C GLN A 228 19.84 -14.47 1.48
N LYS A 229 19.87 -15.35 2.48
CA LYS A 229 19.88 -14.96 3.89
C LYS A 229 21.16 -14.20 4.26
N ASN A 230 22.32 -14.65 3.79
CA ASN A 230 23.59 -13.98 4.04
C ASN A 230 23.61 -12.59 3.40
N MET A 231 23.19 -12.46 2.14
CA MET A 231 23.05 -11.17 1.48
C MET A 231 22.10 -10.23 2.21
N ALA A 232 20.98 -10.73 2.70
CA ALA A 232 20.03 -9.91 3.47
C ALA A 232 20.67 -9.41 4.78
N MET A 233 21.47 -10.22 5.44
CA MET A 233 22.20 -9.80 6.65
C MET A 233 23.31 -8.79 6.32
N ASP A 234 24.08 -9.02 5.27
CA ASP A 234 25.18 -8.14 4.85
C ASP A 234 24.70 -6.75 4.40
N CYS A 235 23.47 -6.69 3.90
CA CYS A 235 22.83 -5.44 3.45
C CYS A 235 21.89 -4.81 4.50
N ASP A 236 21.91 -5.29 5.75
CA ASP A 236 20.99 -4.87 6.82
C ASP A 236 19.49 -5.02 6.43
N PHE A 237 19.20 -5.90 5.47
CA PHE A 237 17.84 -6.19 5.03
C PHE A 237 17.18 -7.19 5.96
N THR A 238 16.91 -6.74 7.18
CA THR A 238 16.45 -7.53 8.29
C THR A 238 15.09 -7.07 8.80
N TYR A 239 14.40 -7.98 9.50
CA TYR A 239 13.20 -7.65 10.25
C TYR A 239 13.31 -8.29 11.65
N LEU A 240 13.14 -7.48 12.69
CA LEU A 240 13.41 -7.87 14.07
C LEU A 240 14.87 -8.37 14.21
N LEU A 241 15.06 -9.63 14.53
CA LEU A 241 16.38 -10.22 14.80
C LEU A 241 16.89 -11.15 13.68
N GLY A 242 16.30 -11.07 12.49
CA GLY A 242 16.69 -12.01 11.43
C GLY A 242 16.57 -11.46 10.02
N PRO A 243 17.12 -12.16 9.03
CA PRO A 243 17.00 -11.79 7.63
C PRO A 243 15.55 -11.89 7.16
N VAL A 244 15.15 -10.97 6.31
CA VAL A 244 13.82 -11.06 5.67
C VAL A 244 13.76 -12.29 4.76
N LYS A 245 12.55 -12.85 4.62
CA LYS A 245 12.31 -13.93 3.66
C LYS A 245 12.33 -13.37 2.25
N ILE A 246 12.99 -14.08 1.35
CA ILE A 246 13.06 -13.72 -0.07
C ILE A 246 12.42 -14.85 -0.89
N ALA A 247 11.51 -14.49 -1.78
CA ALA A 247 10.88 -15.47 -2.67
C ALA A 247 11.90 -16.10 -3.62
N LEU A 248 11.77 -17.40 -3.87
CA LEU A 248 12.64 -18.11 -4.81
C LEU A 248 12.38 -17.69 -6.25
N ARG A 249 11.13 -17.41 -6.61
CA ARG A 249 10.78 -16.89 -7.91
C ARG A 249 10.66 -15.37 -7.87
N PRO A 250 11.39 -14.65 -8.74
CA PRO A 250 11.21 -13.21 -8.89
C PRO A 250 9.85 -12.89 -9.53
N ARG A 251 9.34 -11.69 -9.27
CA ARG A 251 8.28 -11.11 -10.08
C ARG A 251 8.88 -10.70 -11.42
N LEU A 252 8.26 -11.20 -12.48
CA LEU A 252 8.69 -10.90 -13.85
C LEU A 252 7.88 -9.70 -14.36
N ILE A 253 8.57 -8.77 -14.99
CA ILE A 253 8.02 -7.54 -15.53
C ILE A 253 8.64 -7.25 -16.89
N THR A 254 7.87 -6.73 -17.82
CA THR A 254 8.37 -6.33 -19.14
C THR A 254 8.82 -4.88 -19.16
N ALA A 255 9.64 -4.52 -20.14
CA ALA A 255 10.03 -3.12 -20.37
C ALA A 255 8.79 -2.22 -20.66
N GLY A 256 7.82 -2.74 -21.43
CA GLY A 256 6.57 -2.01 -21.69
C GLY A 256 5.73 -1.76 -20.44
N GLN A 257 5.71 -2.72 -19.50
CA GLN A 257 5.06 -2.52 -18.20
C GLN A 257 5.77 -1.46 -17.35
N ILE A 258 7.10 -1.37 -17.41
CA ILE A 258 7.85 -0.32 -16.73
C ILE A 258 7.48 1.05 -17.31
N GLU A 259 7.47 1.18 -18.64
CA GLU A 259 7.09 2.43 -19.30
C GLU A 259 5.65 2.85 -18.96
N ALA A 260 4.72 1.90 -18.93
CA ALA A 260 3.34 2.17 -18.52
C ALA A 260 3.25 2.64 -17.06
N LEU A 261 4.06 2.07 -16.16
CA LEU A 261 4.14 2.50 -14.76
C LEU A 261 4.79 3.88 -14.60
N GLU A 262 5.78 4.21 -15.41
CA GLU A 262 6.37 5.55 -15.43
C GLU A 262 5.32 6.59 -15.81
N ASN A 263 4.59 6.36 -16.91
CA ASN A 263 3.52 7.25 -17.37
C ASN A 263 2.40 7.40 -16.34
N TYR A 264 2.02 6.31 -15.69
CA TYR A 264 1.03 6.32 -14.61
C TYR A 264 1.55 7.09 -13.39
N GLY A 265 2.80 6.84 -13.02
CA GLY A 265 3.46 7.46 -11.88
C GLY A 265 3.59 8.98 -12.03
N GLU A 266 3.86 9.49 -13.24
CA GLU A 266 3.89 10.93 -13.53
C GLU A 266 2.52 11.58 -13.27
N LYS A 267 1.43 10.95 -13.70
CA LYS A 267 0.07 11.42 -13.44
C LYS A 267 -0.25 11.41 -11.94
N LEU A 268 0.10 10.31 -11.27
CA LEU A 268 -0.09 10.20 -9.82
C LEU A 268 0.70 11.26 -9.05
N TRP A 269 1.93 11.54 -9.47
CA TRP A 269 2.74 12.60 -8.87
C TRP A 269 2.08 13.98 -9.00
N ALA A 270 1.54 14.30 -10.18
CA ALA A 270 0.79 15.52 -10.42
C ALA A 270 -0.48 15.58 -9.55
N ASP A 271 -1.17 14.45 -9.39
CA ASP A 271 -2.34 14.34 -8.52
C ASP A 271 -1.99 14.50 -7.04
N CYS A 272 -0.83 14.01 -6.61
CA CYS A 272 -0.33 14.26 -5.25
C CYS A 272 -0.06 15.75 -5.00
N LEU A 273 0.51 16.47 -5.98
CA LEU A 273 0.68 17.92 -5.87
C LEU A 273 -0.67 18.65 -5.83
N THR A 274 -1.65 18.18 -6.58
CA THR A 274 -3.02 18.70 -6.54
C THR A 274 -3.66 18.45 -5.17
N LEU A 275 -3.53 17.25 -4.63
CA LEU A 275 -4.02 16.88 -3.29
C LEU A 275 -3.40 17.77 -2.20
N GLU A 276 -2.08 17.96 -2.25
CA GLU A 276 -1.38 18.85 -1.32
C GLU A 276 -1.89 20.29 -1.41
N ASN A 277 -2.07 20.82 -2.62
CA ASN A 277 -2.59 22.17 -2.81
C ASN A 277 -4.02 22.34 -2.28
N LEU A 278 -4.89 21.36 -2.47
CA LEU A 278 -6.24 21.33 -1.89
C LEU A 278 -6.17 21.38 -0.35
N TRP A 279 -5.27 20.59 0.21
CA TRP A 279 -5.10 20.54 1.65
C TRP A 279 -4.48 21.82 2.23
N LEU A 280 -3.43 22.35 1.62
CA LEU A 280 -2.80 23.62 2.06
C LEU A 280 -3.76 24.81 2.00
N SER A 281 -4.71 24.78 1.07
CA SER A 281 -5.76 25.81 0.95
C SER A 281 -6.93 25.64 1.93
N GLY A 282 -6.93 24.59 2.76
CA GLY A 282 -7.98 24.31 3.75
C GLY A 282 -9.23 23.65 3.16
N GLN A 283 -9.23 23.25 1.89
CA GLN A 283 -10.41 22.64 1.27
C GLN A 283 -10.65 21.19 1.74
N LEU A 284 -9.66 20.56 2.38
CA LEU A 284 -9.73 19.17 2.83
C LEU A 284 -9.80 19.02 4.35
N ASP A 285 -9.94 20.10 5.11
CA ASP A 285 -9.89 20.08 6.59
C ASP A 285 -11.00 19.20 7.19
N ASP A 286 -12.15 19.08 6.51
CA ASP A 286 -13.26 18.20 6.93
C ASP A 286 -13.02 16.72 6.59
N LEU A 287 -12.16 16.44 5.60
CA LEU A 287 -11.88 15.08 5.10
C LEU A 287 -10.57 14.52 5.64
N ILE A 288 -9.56 15.36 5.79
CA ILE A 288 -8.25 14.97 6.34
C ILE A 288 -8.11 15.61 7.72
N ARG A 289 -8.55 14.86 8.72
CA ARG A 289 -8.53 15.35 10.12
C ARG A 289 -7.13 15.18 10.70
N ILE A 290 -6.56 16.28 11.19
CA ILE A 290 -5.33 16.31 11.97
C ILE A 290 -5.54 17.23 13.18
N GLU A 291 -4.79 17.00 14.26
CA GLU A 291 -4.73 17.89 15.41
C GLU A 291 -4.25 19.29 14.99
N GLU A 292 -4.85 20.33 15.56
CA GLU A 292 -4.62 21.74 15.15
C GLU A 292 -3.13 22.13 15.21
N GLU A 293 -2.42 21.75 16.27
CA GLU A 293 -0.98 22.02 16.41
C GLU A 293 -0.15 21.32 15.33
N GLU A 294 -0.54 20.11 14.95
CA GLU A 294 0.16 19.36 13.93
C GLU A 294 -0.14 19.88 12.52
N LEU A 295 -1.38 20.31 12.28
CA LEU A 295 -1.81 20.93 11.04
C LEU A 295 -0.96 22.19 10.74
N GLU A 296 -0.76 23.04 11.75
CA GLU A 296 0.09 24.22 11.64
C GLU A 296 1.52 23.85 11.24
N ILE A 297 2.12 22.86 11.92
CA ILE A 297 3.48 22.40 11.63
C ILE A 297 3.57 21.79 10.24
N ALA A 298 2.59 20.97 9.85
CA ALA A 298 2.56 20.35 8.54
C ALA A 298 2.47 21.38 7.41
N ARG A 299 1.65 22.40 7.58
CA ARG A 299 1.52 23.52 6.63
C ARG A 299 2.76 24.40 6.56
N MET A 300 3.55 24.49 7.64
CA MET A 300 4.82 25.23 7.65
C MET A 300 5.95 24.49 6.92
N ASN A 301 5.83 23.20 6.71
CA ASN A 301 6.82 22.39 6.02
C ASN A 301 6.13 21.54 4.93
N PRO A 302 5.65 22.17 3.84
CA PRO A 302 4.96 21.50 2.76
C PRO A 302 5.88 20.52 2.03
N TRP A 303 5.27 19.52 1.38
CA TRP A 303 6.00 18.52 0.61
C TRP A 303 6.50 19.09 -0.74
N GLN A 304 5.63 19.68 -1.54
CA GLN A 304 5.94 20.32 -2.83
C GLN A 304 6.84 19.47 -3.74
N GLY A 305 6.71 18.15 -3.69
CA GLY A 305 7.58 17.24 -4.44
C GLY A 305 9.00 17.10 -3.90
N SER A 306 9.30 17.53 -2.68
CA SER A 306 10.65 17.53 -2.12
C SER A 306 11.18 16.15 -1.68
N ALA A 307 10.30 15.17 -1.53
CA ALA A 307 10.65 13.80 -1.14
C ALA A 307 9.88 12.77 -1.98
N ALA A 308 10.49 11.60 -2.17
CA ALA A 308 9.85 10.49 -2.86
C ALA A 308 8.60 10.01 -2.10
N ILE A 309 7.61 9.52 -2.85
CA ILE A 309 6.42 8.85 -2.34
C ILE A 309 6.44 7.38 -2.70
N ILE A 310 5.79 6.58 -1.87
CA ILE A 310 5.57 5.15 -2.12
C ILE A 310 4.09 4.96 -2.39
N ALA A 311 3.77 4.56 -3.60
CA ALA A 311 2.44 4.11 -3.93
C ALA A 311 2.32 2.62 -3.61
N SER A 312 1.44 2.26 -2.70
CA SER A 312 1.45 0.93 -2.12
C SER A 312 0.14 0.18 -2.13
N ASP A 313 -0.93 0.73 -2.66
CA ASP A 313 -2.24 0.14 -2.39
C ASP A 313 -2.90 -0.52 -3.59
N GLY A 314 -2.12 -1.20 -4.38
CA GLY A 314 -2.71 -1.85 -5.51
C GLY A 314 -3.20 -0.88 -6.58
N LEU A 315 -3.10 0.42 -6.36
CA LEU A 315 -3.33 1.42 -7.38
C LEU A 315 -2.36 1.25 -8.55
N PHE A 316 -1.15 0.81 -8.23
CA PHE A 316 -0.22 0.26 -9.20
C PHE A 316 -0.47 -1.24 -9.37
N GLY A 317 -1.73 -1.59 -9.30
CA GLY A 317 -2.07 -2.95 -9.50
C GLY A 317 -1.84 -3.32 -10.94
N PHE A 318 -0.77 -4.02 -11.18
CA PHE A 318 -0.79 -5.02 -12.23
C PHE A 318 -1.98 -5.96 -12.06
N GLY A 319 -2.82 -5.76 -11.04
CA GLY A 319 -3.84 -6.65 -10.62
C GLY A 319 -5.19 -6.41 -11.22
N ALA A 320 -5.62 -5.20 -11.37
CA ALA A 320 -7.00 -4.97 -11.83
C ALA A 320 -7.13 -5.15 -13.35
N GLU A 321 -6.10 -4.75 -14.10
CA GLU A 321 -5.97 -5.09 -15.52
C GLU A 321 -4.49 -5.31 -15.81
N PRO A 322 -4.11 -6.39 -16.51
CA PRO A 322 -2.76 -6.53 -16.99
C PRO A 322 -2.45 -5.28 -17.81
N LEU A 323 -1.39 -4.58 -17.45
CA LEU A 323 -0.79 -3.64 -18.37
C LEU A 323 -0.28 -4.48 -19.54
N GLU A 324 -1.05 -4.55 -20.63
CA GLU A 324 -0.66 -5.22 -21.87
C GLU A 324 0.55 -4.53 -22.52
#